data_2c04f00bdd1845fc1545f656719586c1
#
_entry.id   2c04f00bdd1845fc1545f656719586c1
#
_cell.length_a   1.000
_cell.length_b   1.000
_cell.length_c   1.000
_cell.angle_alpha   90.00
_cell.angle_beta   90.00
_cell.angle_gamma   90.00
#
_symmetry.space_group_name_H-M   'P 1'
#
loop_
_entity.id
_entity.type
_entity.pdbx_description
1 polymer ?
#
loop_
_entity_poly.entity_id
_entity_poly.type
_entity_poly.pdbx_seq_one_letter_code
_entity_poly.pdbx_strand_id
1 'polypeptide(L)'
;PIIMFVLIMFSAQMILSAISTEKIDKTLETLLSAPVSRLSVLASKMLAAGVVAALQAVVYMFGMSKMTGGLNEGMGDTSAYESAMENLGLTMSVGQYALVGIQMFVSILISLSLSMVLGALAKDAKSAQTMLLPITFSAMIPYILAMVVDIRTLSPVIKYIVYAIPFTHTFMASENVMFGNYSLYAGGLIYQIVLLVVCMTVALKIFM
;
A
#
# COMPACT_ATOMS: atom_id res chain seq x y z
N PRO A 1 -9.12 4.82 -5.90
CA PRO A 1 -8.63 4.91 -4.51
C PRO A 1 -9.16 3.81 -3.60
N ILE A 2 -10.47 3.45 -3.64
CA ILE A 2 -11.09 2.50 -2.70
C ILE A 2 -10.42 1.10 -2.74
N ILE A 3 -10.13 0.56 -3.92
CA ILE A 3 -9.50 -0.74 -4.08
C ILE A 3 -8.09 -0.72 -3.47
N MET A 4 -7.33 0.35 -3.70
CA MET A 4 -6.01 0.55 -3.08
C MET A 4 -6.11 0.55 -1.54
N PHE A 5 -7.07 1.29 -0.99
CA PHE A 5 -7.30 1.33 0.45
C PHE A 5 -7.61 -0.06 1.02
N VAL A 6 -8.53 -0.79 0.37
CA VAL A 6 -8.91 -2.14 0.78
C VAL A 6 -7.71 -3.09 0.74
N LEU A 7 -6.89 -3.06 -0.32
CA LEU A 7 -5.71 -3.93 -0.45
C LEU A 7 -4.65 -3.61 0.62
N ILE A 8 -4.41 -2.34 0.92
CA ILE A 8 -3.51 -1.92 2.01
C ILE A 8 -4.00 -2.47 3.35
N MET A 9 -5.29 -2.34 3.63
CA MET A 9 -5.89 -2.79 4.89
C MET A 9 -5.87 -4.31 5.04
N PHE A 10 -6.24 -5.06 3.99
CA PHE A 10 -6.18 -6.52 4.01
C PHE A 10 -4.74 -7.03 4.23
N SER A 11 -3.77 -6.43 3.54
CA SER A 11 -2.36 -6.79 3.70
C SER A 11 -1.87 -6.54 5.12
N ALA A 12 -2.19 -5.37 5.67
CA ALA A 12 -1.85 -5.01 7.05
C ALA A 12 -2.43 -5.99 8.06
N GLN A 13 -3.73 -6.31 7.92
CA GLN A 13 -4.43 -7.23 8.81
C GLN A 13 -3.88 -8.65 8.74
N MET A 14 -3.57 -9.13 7.54
CA MET A 14 -3.03 -10.48 7.34
C MET A 14 -1.71 -10.69 8.10
N ILE A 15 -0.75 -9.79 7.94
CA ILE A 15 0.56 -9.89 8.61
C ILE A 15 0.45 -9.62 10.11
N LEU A 16 -0.33 -8.64 10.53
CA LEU A 16 -0.53 -8.34 11.93
C LEU A 16 -1.13 -9.55 12.67
N SER A 17 -2.15 -10.18 12.09
CA SER A 17 -2.76 -11.39 12.61
C SER A 17 -1.77 -12.55 12.68
N ALA A 18 -1.01 -12.80 11.61
CA ALA A 18 -0.02 -13.87 11.58
C ALA A 18 1.04 -13.71 12.68
N ILE A 19 1.63 -12.53 12.81
CA ILE A 19 2.69 -12.28 13.81
C ILE A 19 2.16 -12.32 15.24
N SER A 20 0.98 -11.72 15.48
CA SER A 20 0.40 -11.72 16.81
C SER A 20 -0.02 -13.13 17.26
N THR A 21 -0.58 -13.93 16.36
CA THR A 21 -0.92 -15.34 16.66
C THR A 21 0.33 -16.14 16.98
N GLU A 22 1.38 -16.05 16.17
CA GLU A 22 2.65 -16.75 16.43
C GLU A 22 3.28 -16.35 17.76
N LYS A 23 3.15 -15.08 18.15
CA LYS A 23 3.65 -14.61 19.43
C LYS A 23 2.80 -15.13 20.60
N ILE A 24 1.49 -15.12 20.49
CA ILE A 24 0.55 -15.59 21.51
C ILE A 24 0.71 -17.10 21.74
N ASP A 25 0.84 -17.86 20.64
CA ASP A 25 1.00 -19.32 20.68
C ASP A 25 2.44 -19.76 21.04
N LYS A 26 3.33 -18.79 21.34
CA LYS A 26 4.78 -19.03 21.63
C LYS A 26 5.53 -19.75 20.50
N THR A 27 4.94 -19.93 19.35
CA THR A 27 5.60 -20.52 18.18
C THR A 27 6.74 -19.65 17.68
N LEU A 28 6.65 -18.33 17.86
CA LEU A 28 7.71 -17.40 17.56
C LEU A 28 8.96 -17.65 18.45
N GLU A 29 8.77 -17.92 19.74
CA GLU A 29 9.86 -18.24 20.67
C GLU A 29 10.55 -19.57 20.29
N THR A 30 9.76 -20.55 19.88
CA THR A 30 10.25 -21.84 19.39
C THR A 30 11.04 -21.68 18.09
N LEU A 31 10.57 -20.87 17.15
CA LEU A 31 11.29 -20.55 15.91
C LEU A 31 12.60 -19.81 16.18
N LEU A 32 12.62 -18.90 17.15
CA LEU A 32 13.80 -18.13 17.53
C LEU A 32 14.81 -18.95 18.38
N SER A 33 14.39 -20.06 18.99
CA SER A 33 15.26 -21.01 19.68
C SER A 33 15.90 -22.04 18.74
N ALA A 34 15.38 -22.20 17.51
CA ALA A 34 15.97 -23.03 16.49
C ALA A 34 17.35 -22.47 16.05
N PRO A 35 18.28 -23.31 15.57
CA PRO A 35 19.61 -22.88 15.13
C PRO A 35 19.57 -22.16 13.77
N VAL A 36 18.63 -21.24 13.60
CA VAL A 36 18.45 -20.38 12.42
C VAL A 36 18.61 -18.92 12.84
N SER A 37 19.19 -18.11 11.95
CA SER A 37 19.33 -16.69 12.25
C SER A 37 17.97 -16.01 12.30
N ARG A 38 17.77 -15.14 13.27
CA ARG A 38 16.54 -14.33 13.40
C ARG A 38 16.23 -13.53 12.14
N LEU A 39 17.30 -13.07 11.48
CA LEU A 39 17.23 -12.38 10.19
C LEU A 39 16.61 -13.28 9.12
N SER A 40 16.97 -14.57 9.06
CA SER A 40 16.41 -15.51 8.08
C SER A 40 14.92 -15.74 8.31
N VAL A 41 14.46 -15.84 9.56
CA VAL A 41 13.03 -15.99 9.91
C VAL A 41 12.26 -14.75 9.49
N LEU A 42 12.78 -13.55 9.76
CA LEU A 42 12.13 -12.32 9.38
C LEU A 42 12.11 -12.13 7.86
N ALA A 43 13.26 -12.39 7.20
CA ALA A 43 13.40 -12.31 5.76
C ALA A 43 12.44 -13.26 5.02
N SER A 44 12.26 -14.49 5.52
CA SER A 44 11.31 -15.45 4.91
C SER A 44 9.86 -14.96 4.99
N LYS A 45 9.45 -14.36 6.10
CA LYS A 45 8.12 -13.74 6.24
C LYS A 45 7.94 -12.55 5.31
N MET A 46 8.96 -11.70 5.22
CA MET A 46 8.93 -10.56 4.30
C MET A 46 8.90 -10.99 2.84
N LEU A 47 9.63 -12.05 2.47
CA LEU A 47 9.58 -12.61 1.12
C LEU A 47 8.21 -13.20 0.81
N ALA A 48 7.63 -13.98 1.71
CA ALA A 48 6.29 -14.52 1.54
C ALA A 48 5.25 -13.40 1.41
N ALA A 49 5.30 -12.40 2.28
CA ALA A 49 4.44 -11.23 2.20
C ALA A 49 4.68 -10.40 0.92
N GLY A 50 5.94 -10.30 0.48
CA GLY A 50 6.31 -9.65 -0.78
C GLY A 50 5.71 -10.34 -2.01
N VAL A 51 5.68 -11.68 -2.04
CA VAL A 51 5.02 -12.45 -3.10
C VAL A 51 3.51 -12.15 -3.13
N VAL A 52 2.86 -12.14 -1.96
CA VAL A 52 1.43 -11.78 -1.86
C VAL A 52 1.21 -10.35 -2.32
N ALA A 53 2.06 -9.41 -1.92
CA ALA A 53 2.01 -8.02 -2.35
C ALA A 53 2.17 -7.87 -3.87
N ALA A 54 3.09 -8.63 -4.48
CA ALA A 54 3.27 -8.65 -5.93
C ALA A 54 2.02 -9.17 -6.66
N LEU A 55 1.44 -10.26 -6.17
CA LEU A 55 0.19 -10.81 -6.71
C LEU A 55 -0.96 -9.80 -6.60
N GLN A 56 -1.10 -9.14 -5.45
CA GLN A 56 -2.12 -8.11 -5.26
C GLN A 56 -1.93 -6.92 -6.20
N ALA A 57 -0.68 -6.46 -6.40
CA ALA A 57 -0.38 -5.37 -7.32
C ALA A 57 -0.72 -5.75 -8.78
N VAL A 58 -0.39 -6.98 -9.20
CA VAL A 58 -0.73 -7.50 -10.54
C VAL A 58 -2.24 -7.58 -10.73
N VAL A 59 -2.95 -8.16 -9.75
CA VAL A 59 -4.43 -8.27 -9.78
C VAL A 59 -5.07 -6.88 -9.82
N TYR A 60 -4.53 -5.93 -9.05
CA TYR A 60 -4.98 -4.54 -9.07
C TYR A 60 -4.80 -3.89 -10.45
N MET A 61 -3.61 -4.02 -11.05
CA MET A 61 -3.33 -3.48 -12.39
C MET A 61 -4.27 -4.08 -13.44
N PHE A 62 -4.43 -5.41 -13.41
CA PHE A 62 -5.30 -6.12 -14.34
C PHE A 62 -6.78 -5.73 -14.13
N GLY A 63 -7.22 -5.64 -12.88
CA GLY A 63 -8.56 -5.20 -12.53
C GLY A 63 -8.86 -3.77 -12.98
N MET A 64 -7.91 -2.85 -12.77
CA MET A 64 -8.04 -1.46 -13.25
C MET A 64 -8.13 -1.38 -14.77
N SER A 65 -7.26 -2.12 -15.47
CA SER A 65 -7.29 -2.18 -16.94
C SER A 65 -8.61 -2.73 -17.48
N LYS A 66 -9.16 -3.78 -16.86
CA LYS A 66 -10.45 -4.37 -17.25
C LYS A 66 -11.65 -3.54 -16.82
N MET A 67 -11.57 -2.86 -15.69
CA MET A 67 -12.65 -1.98 -15.24
C MET A 67 -12.85 -0.80 -16.19
N THR A 68 -11.77 -0.27 -16.74
CA THR A 68 -11.85 0.80 -17.76
C THR A 68 -12.45 0.26 -19.07
N GLY A 69 -12.07 -0.96 -19.49
CA GLY A 69 -12.67 -1.63 -20.67
C GLY A 69 -14.06 -2.20 -20.44
N GLY A 70 -14.32 -2.80 -19.26
CA GLY A 70 -15.59 -3.48 -18.96
C GLY A 70 -16.76 -2.54 -18.65
N LEU A 71 -16.50 -1.31 -18.23
CA LEU A 71 -17.55 -0.27 -18.17
C LEU A 71 -18.09 0.02 -19.57
N ASN A 72 -17.26 -0.19 -20.59
CA ASN A 72 -17.63 0.01 -21.97
C ASN A 72 -18.60 -1.09 -22.47
N GLU A 73 -18.39 -2.36 -22.11
CA GLU A 73 -19.26 -3.46 -22.55
C GLU A 73 -20.63 -3.49 -21.88
N GLY A 74 -20.76 -2.89 -20.67
CA GLY A 74 -21.99 -2.91 -19.87
C GLY A 74 -22.97 -1.75 -20.15
N MET A 75 -22.54 -0.68 -20.82
CA MET A 75 -23.35 0.55 -21.00
C MET A 75 -23.93 0.75 -22.42
N GLY A 76 -23.84 -0.23 -23.32
CA GLY A 76 -24.30 -0.08 -24.71
C GLY A 76 -23.27 0.67 -25.55
N ASP A 77 -23.68 1.39 -26.59
CA ASP A 77 -22.78 2.06 -27.53
C ASP A 77 -21.81 3.04 -26.85
N THR A 78 -20.62 2.53 -26.49
CA THR A 78 -19.60 3.24 -25.68
C THR A 78 -18.60 4.04 -26.50
N SER A 79 -18.71 3.99 -27.81
CA SER A 79 -17.79 4.70 -28.72
C SER A 79 -17.71 6.20 -28.42
N ALA A 80 -18.83 6.81 -28.03
CA ALA A 80 -18.88 8.22 -27.63
C ALA A 80 -18.20 8.48 -26.28
N TYR A 81 -18.33 7.54 -25.31
CA TYR A 81 -17.67 7.65 -24.00
C TYR A 81 -16.16 7.43 -24.12
N GLU A 82 -15.73 6.41 -24.88
CA GLU A 82 -14.30 6.17 -25.15
C GLU A 82 -13.64 7.37 -25.84
N SER A 83 -14.29 7.90 -26.87
CA SER A 83 -13.81 9.09 -27.57
C SER A 83 -13.76 10.31 -26.64
N ALA A 84 -14.72 10.47 -25.74
CA ALA A 84 -14.72 11.55 -24.77
C ALA A 84 -13.58 11.38 -23.74
N MET A 85 -13.35 10.17 -23.22
CA MET A 85 -12.27 9.88 -22.27
C MET A 85 -10.89 10.06 -22.93
N GLU A 86 -10.74 9.63 -24.18
CA GLU A 86 -9.52 9.82 -24.94
C GLU A 86 -9.25 11.28 -25.26
N ASN A 87 -10.28 12.03 -25.71
CA ASN A 87 -10.18 13.46 -25.98
C ASN A 87 -9.88 14.28 -24.71
N LEU A 88 -10.34 13.83 -23.54
CA LEU A 88 -10.04 14.45 -22.26
C LEU A 88 -8.68 14.02 -21.68
N GLY A 89 -7.94 13.12 -22.35
CA GLY A 89 -6.67 12.58 -21.85
C GLY A 89 -6.81 11.74 -20.59
N LEU A 90 -8.00 11.19 -20.32
CA LEU A 90 -8.32 10.39 -19.12
C LEU A 90 -8.09 8.89 -19.32
N THR A 91 -7.46 8.48 -20.43
CA THR A 91 -7.04 7.11 -20.68
C THR A 91 -5.59 6.91 -20.24
N MET A 92 -5.32 5.79 -19.58
CA MET A 92 -3.97 5.44 -19.14
C MET A 92 -3.37 4.40 -20.07
N SER A 93 -2.11 4.60 -20.46
CA SER A 93 -1.32 3.60 -21.19
C SER A 93 -0.92 2.43 -20.30
N VAL A 94 -0.57 1.28 -20.88
CA VAL A 94 -0.07 0.10 -20.15
C VAL A 94 1.14 0.46 -19.28
N GLY A 95 2.03 1.33 -19.75
CA GLY A 95 3.17 1.81 -18.95
C GLY A 95 2.74 2.62 -17.72
N GLN A 96 1.69 3.43 -17.85
CA GLN A 96 1.15 4.21 -16.74
C GLN A 96 0.49 3.30 -15.70
N TYR A 97 -0.25 2.26 -16.11
CA TYR A 97 -0.77 1.24 -15.18
C TYR A 97 0.37 0.52 -14.46
N ALA A 98 1.47 0.20 -15.13
CA ALA A 98 2.63 -0.42 -14.53
C ALA A 98 3.27 0.47 -13.44
N LEU A 99 3.39 1.77 -13.68
CA LEU A 99 3.88 2.72 -12.69
C LEU A 99 2.97 2.76 -11.45
N VAL A 100 1.66 2.84 -11.64
CA VAL A 100 0.70 2.80 -10.52
C VAL A 100 0.79 1.48 -9.76
N GLY A 101 0.97 0.36 -10.45
CA GLY A 101 1.19 -0.96 -9.84
C GLY A 101 2.47 -1.02 -9.00
N ILE A 102 3.57 -0.42 -9.47
CA ILE A 102 4.83 -0.33 -8.71
C ILE A 102 4.63 0.48 -7.42
N GLN A 103 3.97 1.63 -7.51
CA GLN A 103 3.65 2.46 -6.35
C GLN A 103 2.79 1.70 -5.34
N MET A 104 1.78 0.97 -5.84
CA MET A 104 0.91 0.11 -5.03
C MET A 104 1.70 -1.00 -4.33
N PHE A 105 2.58 -1.68 -5.06
CA PHE A 105 3.44 -2.73 -4.51
C PHE A 105 4.31 -2.23 -3.34
N VAL A 106 5.00 -1.09 -3.53
CA VAL A 106 5.82 -0.47 -2.47
C VAL A 106 4.96 -0.10 -1.26
N SER A 107 3.76 0.42 -1.48
CA SER A 107 2.82 0.79 -0.40
C SER A 107 2.34 -0.41 0.41
N ILE A 108 2.06 -1.53 -0.26
CA ILE A 108 1.72 -2.77 0.43
C ILE A 108 2.91 -3.25 1.27
N LEU A 109 4.14 -3.19 0.75
CA LEU A 109 5.34 -3.55 1.52
C LEU A 109 5.54 -2.65 2.76
N ILE A 110 5.26 -1.35 2.66
CA ILE A 110 5.26 -0.44 3.83
C ILE A 110 4.21 -0.87 4.85
N SER A 111 2.99 -1.14 4.40
CA SER A 111 1.89 -1.60 5.25
C SER A 111 2.26 -2.89 5.98
N LEU A 112 2.86 -3.86 5.27
CA LEU A 112 3.35 -5.12 5.84
C LEU A 112 4.45 -4.87 6.88
N SER A 113 5.44 -4.02 6.58
CA SER A 113 6.54 -3.69 7.48
C SER A 113 6.03 -3.01 8.76
N LEU A 114 5.11 -2.06 8.66
CA LEU A 114 4.47 -1.42 9.81
C LEU A 114 3.67 -2.42 10.64
N SER A 115 2.93 -3.31 9.98
CA SER A 115 2.15 -4.36 10.64
C SER A 115 3.04 -5.35 11.40
N MET A 116 4.22 -5.66 10.88
CA MET A 116 5.21 -6.49 11.58
C MET A 116 5.68 -5.83 12.88
N VAL A 117 6.04 -4.55 12.81
CA VAL A 117 6.46 -3.77 13.99
C VAL A 117 5.36 -3.73 15.04
N LEU A 118 4.13 -3.40 14.62
CA LEU A 118 2.99 -3.29 15.53
C LEU A 118 2.55 -4.65 16.07
N GLY A 119 2.56 -5.70 15.24
CA GLY A 119 2.26 -7.07 15.66
C GLY A 119 3.22 -7.59 16.72
N ALA A 120 4.51 -7.26 16.60
CA ALA A 120 5.51 -7.59 17.61
C ALA A 120 5.25 -6.92 18.97
N LEU A 121 4.59 -5.77 19.00
CA LEU A 121 4.21 -5.05 20.21
C LEU A 121 2.90 -5.56 20.83
N ALA A 122 2.10 -6.31 20.11
CA ALA A 122 0.85 -6.87 20.60
C ALA A 122 1.10 -7.87 21.74
N LYS A 123 0.26 -7.81 22.80
CA LYS A 123 0.33 -8.71 23.96
C LYS A 123 -0.67 -9.86 23.87
N ASP A 124 -1.79 -9.62 23.23
CA ASP A 124 -2.90 -10.55 23.07
C ASP A 124 -3.67 -10.25 21.76
N ALA A 125 -4.59 -11.12 21.38
CA ALA A 125 -5.37 -10.99 20.13
C ALA A 125 -6.18 -9.68 20.08
N LYS A 126 -6.66 -9.17 21.22
CA LYS A 126 -7.41 -7.92 21.30
C LYS A 126 -6.49 -6.72 21.08
N SER A 127 -5.32 -6.71 21.71
CA SER A 127 -4.33 -5.65 21.50
C SER A 127 -3.81 -5.64 20.07
N ALA A 128 -3.69 -6.80 19.43
CA ALA A 128 -3.31 -6.89 18.02
C ALA A 128 -4.31 -6.15 17.11
N GLN A 129 -5.62 -6.34 17.33
CA GLN A 129 -6.63 -5.63 16.56
C GLN A 129 -6.57 -4.11 16.74
N THR A 130 -6.30 -3.63 17.96
CA THR A 130 -6.11 -2.20 18.24
C THR A 130 -4.85 -1.64 17.57
N MET A 131 -3.82 -2.44 17.38
CA MET A 131 -2.60 -2.04 16.68
C MET A 131 -2.79 -1.80 15.17
N LEU A 132 -3.93 -2.22 14.59
CA LEU A 132 -4.31 -1.83 13.23
C LEU A 132 -4.73 -0.36 13.11
N LEU A 133 -5.23 0.28 14.19
CA LEU A 133 -5.76 1.64 14.13
C LEU A 133 -4.78 2.67 13.57
N PRO A 134 -3.49 2.72 13.96
CA PRO A 134 -2.53 3.65 13.38
C PRO A 134 -2.38 3.50 11.87
N ILE A 135 -2.36 2.25 11.37
CA ILE A 135 -2.27 1.98 9.92
C ILE A 135 -3.57 2.40 9.23
N THR A 136 -4.71 2.05 9.84
CA THR A 136 -6.03 2.42 9.32
C THR A 136 -6.16 3.94 9.16
N PHE A 137 -5.85 4.71 10.20
CA PHE A 137 -5.93 6.16 10.13
C PHE A 137 -4.93 6.75 9.14
N SER A 138 -3.70 6.22 9.08
CA SER A 138 -2.69 6.68 8.12
C SER A 138 -3.05 6.40 6.66
N ALA A 139 -3.86 5.38 6.40
CA ALA A 139 -4.39 5.10 5.05
C ALA A 139 -5.73 5.82 4.78
N MET A 140 -6.62 5.89 5.78
CA MET A 140 -7.96 6.45 5.64
C MET A 140 -7.94 7.97 5.42
N ILE A 141 -7.09 8.71 6.15
CA ILE A 141 -7.01 10.17 6.02
C ILE A 141 -6.66 10.58 4.59
N PRO A 142 -5.54 10.13 3.99
CA PRO A 142 -5.22 10.50 2.61
C PRO A 142 -6.19 9.92 1.58
N TYR A 143 -6.81 8.74 1.86
CA TYR A 143 -7.85 8.18 1.02
C TYR A 143 -9.06 9.14 0.90
N ILE A 144 -9.57 9.62 2.03
CA ILE A 144 -10.71 10.56 2.06
C ILE A 144 -10.32 11.88 1.40
N LEU A 145 -9.12 12.41 1.74
CA LEU A 145 -8.65 13.65 1.15
C LEU A 145 -8.52 13.56 -0.36
N ALA A 146 -7.95 12.48 -0.89
CA ALA A 146 -7.82 12.27 -2.33
C ALA A 146 -9.16 12.13 -3.06
N MET A 147 -10.25 11.81 -2.36
CA MET A 147 -11.60 11.75 -2.95
C MET A 147 -12.35 13.09 -2.93
N VAL A 148 -12.06 13.95 -1.94
CA VAL A 148 -12.89 15.13 -1.65
C VAL A 148 -12.18 16.42 -2.04
N VAL A 149 -10.85 16.45 -1.97
CA VAL A 149 -10.08 17.68 -2.14
C VAL A 149 -8.85 17.41 -3.01
N ASP A 150 -8.53 18.33 -3.90
CA ASP A 150 -7.21 18.33 -4.53
C ASP A 150 -6.15 18.72 -3.47
N ILE A 151 -5.36 17.73 -3.06
CA ILE A 151 -4.31 17.88 -2.03
C ILE A 151 -3.32 19.00 -2.41
N ARG A 152 -3.14 19.30 -3.70
CA ARG A 152 -2.24 20.34 -4.18
C ARG A 152 -2.72 21.75 -3.82
N THR A 153 -4.03 21.94 -3.65
CA THR A 153 -4.67 23.23 -3.31
C THR A 153 -4.68 23.53 -1.82
N LEU A 154 -4.31 22.56 -0.98
CA LEU A 154 -4.26 22.75 0.47
C LEU A 154 -3.20 23.78 0.87
N SER A 155 -3.42 24.41 2.03
CA SER A 155 -2.42 25.31 2.61
C SER A 155 -1.09 24.60 2.82
N PRO A 156 0.07 25.30 2.70
CA PRO A 156 1.39 24.67 2.74
C PRO A 156 1.60 23.77 3.96
N VAL A 157 1.15 24.18 5.13
CA VAL A 157 1.31 23.43 6.39
C VAL A 157 0.55 22.09 6.31
N ILE A 158 -0.73 22.12 5.93
CA ILE A 158 -1.55 20.92 5.83
C ILE A 158 -1.01 19.98 4.73
N LYS A 159 -0.60 20.56 3.61
CA LYS A 159 0.00 19.84 2.49
C LYS A 159 1.23 19.03 2.93
N TYR A 160 2.17 19.64 3.68
CA TYR A 160 3.35 18.92 4.17
C TYR A 160 2.98 17.80 5.15
N ILE A 161 2.01 18.01 6.04
CA ILE A 161 1.52 16.98 6.97
C ILE A 161 0.93 15.80 6.19
N VAL A 162 0.11 16.07 5.17
CA VAL A 162 -0.50 15.04 4.35
C VAL A 162 0.53 14.29 3.53
N TYR A 163 1.51 14.97 2.95
CA TYR A 163 2.61 14.33 2.21
C TYR A 163 3.57 13.52 3.10
N ALA A 164 3.65 13.82 4.39
CA ALA A 164 4.40 12.99 5.34
C ALA A 164 3.74 11.63 5.59
N ILE A 165 2.45 11.47 5.28
CA ILE A 165 1.77 10.19 5.37
C ILE A 165 2.09 9.35 4.13
N PRO A 166 2.70 8.15 4.28
CA PRO A 166 3.22 7.39 3.13
C PRO A 166 2.16 7.00 2.10
N PHE A 167 0.96 6.68 2.56
CA PHE A 167 -0.13 6.25 1.68
C PHE A 167 -0.71 7.35 0.81
N THR A 168 -0.47 8.63 1.12
CA THR A 168 -0.86 9.78 0.29
C THR A 168 -0.30 9.65 -1.12
N HIS A 169 0.96 9.28 -1.25
CA HIS A 169 1.63 9.12 -2.54
C HIS A 169 1.01 8.02 -3.39
N THR A 170 0.48 6.99 -2.74
CA THR A 170 -0.22 5.89 -3.42
C THR A 170 -1.53 6.35 -4.02
N PHE A 171 -2.35 7.06 -3.24
CA PHE A 171 -3.64 7.54 -3.73
C PHE A 171 -3.52 8.63 -4.80
N MET A 172 -2.42 9.38 -4.79
CA MET A 172 -2.11 10.39 -5.83
C MET A 172 -1.38 9.81 -7.05
N ALA A 173 -0.94 8.54 -7.00
CA ALA A 173 -0.10 7.96 -8.05
C ALA A 173 -0.78 7.94 -9.41
N SER A 174 -2.04 7.48 -9.47
CA SER A 174 -2.81 7.42 -10.72
C SER A 174 -3.00 8.80 -11.33
N GLU A 175 -3.34 9.79 -10.51
CA GLU A 175 -3.52 11.16 -10.95
C GLU A 175 -2.20 11.78 -11.44
N ASN A 176 -1.11 11.63 -10.68
CA ASN A 176 0.20 12.16 -11.05
C ASN A 176 0.70 11.58 -12.37
N VAL A 177 0.50 10.28 -12.59
CA VAL A 177 0.94 9.58 -13.81
C VAL A 177 0.04 9.97 -14.99
N MET A 178 -1.28 10.04 -14.81
CA MET A 178 -2.24 10.39 -15.84
C MET A 178 -2.03 11.83 -16.35
N PHE A 179 -1.76 12.77 -15.46
CA PHE A 179 -1.52 14.16 -15.82
C PHE A 179 -0.04 14.49 -16.13
N GLY A 180 0.82 13.49 -16.26
CA GLY A 180 2.22 13.67 -16.65
C GLY A 180 3.12 14.29 -15.57
N ASN A 181 2.67 14.32 -14.31
CA ASN A 181 3.44 14.84 -13.18
C ASN A 181 4.43 13.81 -12.64
N TYR A 182 5.29 13.28 -13.52
CA TYR A 182 6.24 12.20 -13.19
C TYR A 182 7.26 12.59 -12.11
N SER A 183 7.58 13.85 -11.96
CA SER A 183 8.48 14.32 -10.89
C SER A 183 7.86 14.15 -9.50
N LEU A 184 6.56 14.44 -9.36
CA LEU A 184 5.83 14.23 -8.09
C LEU A 184 5.65 12.73 -7.81
N TYR A 185 5.35 11.95 -8.84
CA TYR A 185 5.28 10.50 -8.74
C TYR A 185 6.63 9.91 -8.27
N ALA A 186 7.73 10.26 -8.93
CA ALA A 186 9.07 9.76 -8.60
C ALA A 186 9.50 10.19 -7.18
N GLY A 187 9.24 11.44 -6.79
CA GLY A 187 9.51 11.94 -5.45
C GLY A 187 8.74 11.14 -4.38
N GLY A 188 7.46 10.87 -4.62
CA GLY A 188 6.63 10.05 -3.74
C GLY A 188 7.13 8.60 -3.64
N LEU A 189 7.54 8.01 -4.77
CA LEU A 189 8.08 6.65 -4.81
C LEU A 189 9.41 6.55 -4.03
N ILE A 190 10.33 7.49 -4.24
CA ILE A 190 11.61 7.55 -3.51
C ILE A 190 11.35 7.69 -2.01
N TYR A 191 10.46 8.61 -1.61
CA TYR A 191 10.08 8.76 -0.20
C TYR A 191 9.58 7.46 0.41
N GLN A 192 8.71 6.74 -0.30
CA GLN A 192 8.17 5.46 0.16
C GLN A 192 9.24 4.37 0.25
N ILE A 193 10.17 4.29 -0.70
CA ILE A 193 11.28 3.33 -0.65
C ILE A 193 12.19 3.61 0.55
N VAL A 194 12.53 4.87 0.80
CA VAL A 194 13.33 5.26 1.98
C VAL A 194 12.60 4.88 3.27
N LEU A 195 11.30 5.17 3.36
CA LEU A 195 10.51 4.82 4.53
C LEU A 195 10.40 3.30 4.71
N LEU A 196 10.24 2.54 3.63
CA LEU A 196 10.25 1.08 3.67
C LEU A 196 11.54 0.54 4.28
N VAL A 197 12.69 1.04 3.84
CA VAL A 197 14.00 0.65 4.40
C VAL A 197 14.08 0.98 5.90
N VAL A 198 13.61 2.16 6.31
CA VAL A 198 13.55 2.54 7.72
C VAL A 198 12.65 1.60 8.52
N CYS A 199 11.43 1.33 8.05
CA CYS A 199 10.49 0.43 8.72
C CYS A 199 11.05 -0.99 8.83
N MET A 200 11.72 -1.49 7.77
CA MET A 200 12.39 -2.79 7.77
C MET A 200 13.51 -2.87 8.80
N THR A 201 14.35 -1.82 8.88
CA THR A 201 15.44 -1.78 9.86
C THR A 201 14.92 -1.71 11.30
N VAL A 202 13.84 -0.99 11.53
CA VAL A 202 13.16 -0.94 12.84
C VAL A 202 12.56 -2.31 13.19
N ALA A 203 11.87 -2.95 12.24
CA ALA A 203 11.33 -4.30 12.43
C ALA A 203 12.45 -5.29 12.82
N LEU A 204 13.58 -5.29 12.10
CA LEU A 204 14.73 -6.13 12.41
C LEU A 204 15.24 -5.90 13.85
N LYS A 205 15.36 -4.65 14.29
CA LYS A 205 15.82 -4.32 15.65
C LYS A 205 14.86 -4.78 16.75
N ILE A 206 13.57 -4.74 16.51
CA ILE A 206 12.57 -5.19 17.50
C ILE A 206 12.61 -6.70 17.66
N PHE A 207 12.92 -7.43 16.59
CA PHE A 207 13.04 -8.90 16.62
C PHE A 207 14.45 -9.39 17.02
N MET A 208 15.43 -8.50 17.18
CA MET A 208 16.76 -8.81 17.74
C MET A 208 16.74 -8.79 19.26
#